data_a61cb207ef399cef3c633250f1b7eaca
#
_entry.id   a61cb207ef399cef3c633250f1b7eaca
#
_cell.length_a   1.000
_cell.length_b   1.000
_cell.length_c   1.000
_cell.angle_alpha   90.00
_cell.angle_beta   90.00
_cell.angle_gamma   90.00
#
_symmetry.space_group_name_H-M   'P 1'
#
loop_
_entity.id
_entity.type
_entity.pdbx_description
1 polymer ?
#
loop_
_entity_poly.entity_id
_entity_poly.type
_entity_poly.pdbx_seq_one_letter_code
_entity_poly.pdbx_strand_id
1 'polypeptide(L)'
;QSATVDEDEDEPVDELTTAKREAAQIQDRYLRAVAELDNFRKRTVKARAETRDDTLRDVLLQIAPLLDNLRRALAQETEDAAAVRQGVEIIVTQFKEILSGYGLQEIEAMGKPFDPNEHEAMMQVPSAEHEPGIVMQEMEKGFRLRDKVVRPSRVIVSSQLDESDSSKDKSDTEEEGQE
;
A
#
# COMPACT_ATOMS: atom_id res chain seq x y z
N GLN A 1 31.47 89.01 3.04
CA GLN A 1 31.78 87.56 3.10
C GLN A 1 30.56 86.79 2.75
N SER A 2 30.56 86.30 1.53
CA SER A 2 29.47 85.61 0.87
C SER A 2 29.60 84.14 1.25
N ALA A 3 28.56 83.65 1.89
CA ALA A 3 28.40 82.19 2.12
C ALA A 3 27.63 81.64 0.88
N THR A 4 28.30 80.90 0.08
CA THR A 4 27.67 80.06 -0.94
C THR A 4 26.98 78.90 -0.26
N VAL A 5 25.66 78.88 -0.34
CA VAL A 5 24.84 77.71 -0.03
C VAL A 5 24.93 76.81 -1.28
N ASP A 6 25.55 75.65 -1.13
CA ASP A 6 25.45 74.57 -2.12
C ASP A 6 24.00 74.06 -2.03
N GLU A 7 23.17 74.46 -2.97
CA GLU A 7 21.92 73.81 -3.23
C GLU A 7 22.22 72.47 -3.92
N ASP A 8 22.15 71.38 -3.17
CA ASP A 8 22.03 70.04 -3.75
C ASP A 8 20.74 70.02 -4.60
N GLU A 9 20.91 70.23 -5.90
CA GLU A 9 19.87 70.01 -6.88
C GLU A 9 19.53 68.52 -6.90
N ASP A 10 18.48 68.21 -6.16
CA ASP A 10 17.80 66.92 -6.23
C ASP A 10 17.15 66.82 -7.62
N GLU A 11 17.92 66.26 -8.61
CA GLU A 11 17.39 66.02 -9.95
C GLU A 11 16.12 65.19 -9.83
N PRO A 12 15.02 65.57 -10.49
CA PRO A 12 13.77 64.78 -10.45
C PRO A 12 14.08 63.39 -11.04
N VAL A 13 14.13 62.41 -10.20
CA VAL A 13 14.30 61.02 -10.60
C VAL A 13 13.14 60.71 -11.51
N ASP A 14 13.42 60.58 -12.83
CA ASP A 14 12.43 60.29 -13.85
C ASP A 14 11.64 59.03 -13.45
N GLU A 15 10.33 59.16 -13.24
CA GLU A 15 9.45 58.03 -12.83
C GLU A 15 9.65 56.82 -13.71
N LEU A 16 9.94 57.02 -14.98
CA LEU A 16 10.26 55.96 -15.93
C LEU A 16 11.56 55.20 -15.55
N THR A 17 12.58 55.92 -15.09
CA THR A 17 13.87 55.31 -14.67
C THR A 17 13.69 54.49 -13.40
N THR A 18 12.91 54.99 -12.46
CA THR A 18 12.57 54.29 -11.23
C THR A 18 11.77 53.00 -11.52
N ALA A 19 10.72 53.11 -12.35
CA ALA A 19 9.92 51.94 -12.76
C ALA A 19 10.75 50.87 -13.49
N LYS A 20 11.71 51.27 -14.36
CA LYS A 20 12.63 50.35 -15.02
C LYS A 20 13.57 49.64 -14.04
N ARG A 21 14.05 50.33 -13.00
CA ARG A 21 14.89 49.73 -11.96
C ARG A 21 14.10 48.72 -11.14
N GLU A 22 12.89 49.07 -10.76
CA GLU A 22 11.99 48.15 -10.01
C GLU A 22 11.65 46.91 -10.83
N ALA A 23 11.30 47.07 -12.11
CA ALA A 23 11.04 45.98 -13.02
C ALA A 23 12.26 45.05 -13.18
N ALA A 24 13.47 45.60 -13.33
CA ALA A 24 14.70 44.82 -13.40
C ALA A 24 14.97 44.04 -12.08
N GLN A 25 14.73 44.64 -10.91
CA GLN A 25 14.88 43.99 -9.64
C GLN A 25 13.86 42.86 -9.47
N ILE A 26 12.60 43.07 -9.85
CA ILE A 26 11.57 42.04 -9.82
C ILE A 26 11.92 40.88 -10.74
N GLN A 27 12.42 41.19 -11.97
CA GLN A 27 12.83 40.17 -12.90
C GLN A 27 14.04 39.36 -12.41
N ASP A 28 15.02 39.97 -11.78
CA ASP A 28 16.17 39.27 -11.17
C ASP A 28 15.73 38.36 -10.05
N ARG A 29 14.84 38.84 -9.15
CA ARG A 29 14.23 38.01 -8.09
C ARG A 29 13.43 36.84 -8.66
N TYR A 30 12.65 37.08 -9.71
CA TYR A 30 11.88 36.03 -10.38
C TYR A 30 12.79 34.95 -10.97
N LEU A 31 13.83 35.35 -11.74
CA LEU A 31 14.78 34.42 -12.36
C LEU A 31 15.51 33.59 -11.27
N ARG A 32 15.91 34.24 -10.18
CA ARG A 32 16.55 33.57 -9.06
C ARG A 32 15.60 32.55 -8.39
N ALA A 33 14.34 32.93 -8.12
CA ALA A 33 13.34 32.04 -7.55
C ALA A 33 13.03 30.85 -8.47
N VAL A 34 12.97 31.06 -9.80
CA VAL A 34 12.78 29.97 -10.77
C VAL A 34 13.96 28.99 -10.75
N ALA A 35 15.20 29.52 -10.71
CA ALA A 35 16.39 28.68 -10.62
C ALA A 35 16.45 27.87 -9.30
N GLU A 36 16.09 28.50 -8.18
CA GLU A 36 16.00 27.83 -6.89
C GLU A 36 14.93 26.71 -6.89
N LEU A 37 13.77 26.98 -7.49
CA LEU A 37 12.69 25.99 -7.63
C LEU A 37 13.14 24.79 -8.48
N ASP A 38 13.84 25.02 -9.59
CA ASP A 38 14.35 23.94 -10.43
C ASP A 38 15.39 23.09 -9.69
N ASN A 39 16.31 23.73 -8.99
CA ASN A 39 17.29 23.07 -8.15
C ASN A 39 16.62 22.26 -7.02
N PHE A 40 15.59 22.83 -6.38
CA PHE A 40 14.80 22.13 -5.36
C PHE A 40 14.10 20.90 -5.93
N ARG A 41 13.46 21.02 -7.09
CA ARG A 41 12.80 19.88 -7.77
C ARG A 41 13.80 18.77 -8.07
N LYS A 42 14.94 19.08 -8.67
CA LYS A 42 16.00 18.10 -8.98
C LYS A 42 16.49 17.39 -7.72
N ARG A 43 16.76 18.15 -6.66
CA ARG A 43 17.20 17.59 -5.37
C ARG A 43 16.13 16.70 -4.75
N THR A 44 14.85 17.10 -4.79
CA THR A 44 13.74 16.32 -4.24
C THR A 44 13.54 15.00 -4.97
N VAL A 45 13.62 14.99 -6.31
CA VAL A 45 13.53 13.78 -7.12
C VAL A 45 14.67 12.81 -6.75
N LYS A 46 15.91 13.33 -6.66
CA LYS A 46 17.07 12.51 -6.27
C LYS A 46 16.93 11.95 -4.86
N ALA A 47 16.55 12.77 -3.89
CA ALA A 47 16.36 12.34 -2.51
C ALA A 47 15.26 11.27 -2.37
N ARG A 48 14.16 11.39 -3.14
CA ARG A 48 13.11 10.34 -3.16
C ARG A 48 13.61 9.02 -3.73
N ALA A 49 14.43 9.06 -4.80
CA ALA A 49 15.02 7.86 -5.37
C ALA A 49 15.97 7.17 -4.34
N GLU A 50 16.85 7.95 -3.72
CA GLU A 50 17.76 7.46 -2.68
C GLU A 50 17.00 6.84 -1.51
N THR A 51 15.97 7.52 -0.97
CA THR A 51 15.14 6.99 0.12
C THR A 51 14.45 5.67 -0.27
N ARG A 52 13.97 5.58 -1.52
CA ARG A 52 13.36 4.33 -2.02
C ARG A 52 14.37 3.19 -2.06
N ASP A 53 15.55 3.45 -2.58
CA ASP A 53 16.60 2.43 -2.72
C ASP A 53 17.10 1.97 -1.33
N ASP A 54 17.26 2.90 -0.37
CA ASP A 54 17.60 2.59 1.01
C ASP A 54 16.51 1.74 1.67
N THR A 55 15.23 2.10 1.50
CA THR A 55 14.11 1.31 2.05
C THR A 55 14.08 -0.10 1.47
N LEU A 56 14.26 -0.25 0.15
CA LEU A 56 14.33 -1.57 -0.50
C LEU A 56 15.51 -2.39 0.02
N ARG A 57 16.66 -1.76 0.21
CA ARG A 57 17.85 -2.41 0.76
C ARG A 57 17.59 -2.95 2.16
N ASP A 58 16.98 -2.15 3.04
CA ASP A 58 16.65 -2.55 4.39
C ASP A 58 15.68 -3.75 4.42
N VAL A 59 14.64 -3.74 3.58
CA VAL A 59 13.71 -4.87 3.43
C VAL A 59 14.44 -6.12 2.94
N LEU A 60 15.28 -6.00 1.90
CA LEU A 60 16.01 -7.13 1.33
C LEU A 60 17.00 -7.73 2.33
N LEU A 61 17.68 -6.91 3.13
CA LEU A 61 18.60 -7.39 4.17
C LEU A 61 17.88 -8.19 5.27
N GLN A 62 16.63 -7.89 5.56
CA GLN A 62 15.84 -8.67 6.53
C GLN A 62 15.22 -9.94 5.91
N ILE A 63 14.92 -9.92 4.62
CA ILE A 63 14.36 -11.10 3.92
C ILE A 63 15.44 -12.12 3.55
N ALA A 64 16.66 -11.69 3.25
CA ALA A 64 17.74 -12.60 2.83
C ALA A 64 18.00 -13.78 3.79
N PRO A 65 18.02 -13.61 5.13
CA PRO A 65 18.17 -14.73 6.08
C PRO A 65 17.08 -15.80 5.98
N LEU A 66 15.84 -15.41 5.58
CA LEU A 66 14.75 -16.39 5.38
C LEU A 66 15.05 -17.34 4.23
N LEU A 67 15.64 -16.81 3.15
CA LEU A 67 16.08 -17.63 2.03
C LEU A 67 17.15 -18.64 2.46
N ASP A 68 18.07 -18.23 3.34
CA ASP A 68 19.10 -19.12 3.87
C ASP A 68 18.49 -20.19 4.79
N ASN A 69 17.50 -19.83 5.61
CA ASN A 69 16.77 -20.78 6.43
C ASN A 69 16.00 -21.80 5.58
N LEU A 70 15.34 -21.35 4.50
CA LEU A 70 14.66 -22.24 3.55
C LEU A 70 15.65 -23.20 2.86
N ARG A 71 16.79 -22.69 2.39
CA ARG A 71 17.84 -23.54 1.81
C ARG A 71 18.36 -24.57 2.80
N ARG A 72 18.54 -24.19 4.06
CA ARG A 72 18.97 -25.10 5.12
C ARG A 72 17.93 -26.18 5.40
N ALA A 73 16.64 -25.81 5.44
CA ALA A 73 15.54 -26.76 5.62
C ALA A 73 15.46 -27.76 4.45
N LEU A 74 15.67 -27.30 3.21
CA LEU A 74 15.70 -28.17 2.03
C LEU A 74 16.94 -29.08 1.95
N ALA A 75 18.07 -28.67 2.54
CA ALA A 75 19.29 -29.45 2.56
C ALA A 75 19.31 -30.55 3.64
N GLN A 76 18.33 -30.57 4.54
CA GLN A 76 18.20 -31.64 5.54
C GLN A 76 17.59 -32.89 4.89
N GLU A 77 18.36 -33.95 4.79
CA GLU A 77 17.88 -35.26 4.43
C GLU A 77 17.18 -35.88 5.65
N THR A 78 15.88 -35.61 5.80
CA THR A 78 15.06 -36.24 6.86
C THR A 78 13.82 -36.86 6.23
N GLU A 79 13.49 -38.08 6.67
CA GLU A 79 12.22 -38.75 6.34
C GLU A 79 11.09 -38.32 7.28
N ASP A 80 11.40 -37.54 8.32
CA ASP A 80 10.41 -37.03 9.28
C ASP A 80 9.68 -35.80 8.74
N ALA A 81 8.51 -36.03 8.16
CA ALA A 81 7.64 -34.98 7.64
C ALA A 81 7.20 -33.99 8.74
N ALA A 82 7.10 -34.42 10.01
CA ALA A 82 6.72 -33.55 11.11
C ALA A 82 7.83 -32.54 11.44
N ALA A 83 9.10 -32.97 11.41
CA ALA A 83 10.24 -32.07 11.62
C ALA A 83 10.36 -31.03 10.49
N VAL A 84 10.14 -31.43 9.23
CA VAL A 84 10.12 -30.51 8.08
C VAL A 84 9.01 -29.48 8.24
N ARG A 85 7.80 -29.92 8.59
CA ARG A 85 6.66 -29.03 8.80
C ARG A 85 6.94 -28.01 9.89
N GLN A 86 7.48 -28.43 11.03
CA GLN A 86 7.85 -27.56 12.13
C GLN A 86 8.92 -26.54 11.69
N GLY A 87 9.91 -26.95 10.92
CA GLY A 87 10.92 -26.05 10.37
C GLY A 87 10.32 -24.97 9.47
N VAL A 88 9.36 -25.35 8.60
CA VAL A 88 8.65 -24.42 7.72
C VAL A 88 7.76 -23.47 8.54
N GLU A 89 7.06 -23.93 9.58
CA GLU A 89 6.23 -23.10 10.46
C GLU A 89 7.06 -22.00 11.15
N ILE A 90 8.29 -22.33 11.60
CA ILE A 90 9.21 -21.35 12.18
C ILE A 90 9.56 -20.26 11.14
N ILE A 91 9.86 -20.65 9.90
CA ILE A 91 10.21 -19.71 8.83
C ILE A 91 9.02 -18.80 8.49
N VAL A 92 7.80 -19.36 8.41
CA VAL A 92 6.57 -18.59 8.20
C VAL A 92 6.37 -17.57 9.30
N THR A 93 6.59 -17.95 10.55
CA THR A 93 6.46 -17.06 11.72
C THR A 93 7.48 -15.92 11.65
N GLN A 94 8.75 -16.23 11.37
CA GLN A 94 9.78 -15.20 11.20
C GLN A 94 9.45 -14.23 10.06
N PHE A 95 8.90 -14.75 8.95
CA PHE A 95 8.49 -13.91 7.82
C PHE A 95 7.37 -12.94 8.21
N LYS A 96 6.35 -13.44 8.93
CA LYS A 96 5.27 -12.61 9.44
C LYS A 96 5.77 -11.52 10.40
N GLU A 97 6.70 -11.85 11.29
CA GLU A 97 7.30 -10.88 12.22
C GLU A 97 8.04 -9.77 11.48
N ILE A 98 8.85 -10.11 10.47
CA ILE A 98 9.55 -9.12 9.64
C ILE A 98 8.56 -8.20 8.94
N LEU A 99 7.52 -8.75 8.29
CA LEU A 99 6.51 -7.97 7.59
C LEU A 99 5.73 -7.07 8.55
N SER A 100 5.38 -7.58 9.73
CA SER A 100 4.72 -6.80 10.78
C SER A 100 5.60 -5.65 11.27
N GLY A 101 6.92 -5.86 11.38
CA GLY A 101 7.88 -4.81 11.73
C GLY A 101 7.89 -3.64 10.74
N TYR A 102 7.59 -3.89 9.46
CA TYR A 102 7.38 -2.84 8.45
C TYR A 102 5.95 -2.26 8.45
N GLY A 103 5.06 -2.77 9.30
CA GLY A 103 3.68 -2.32 9.43
C GLY A 103 2.72 -3.01 8.46
N LEU A 104 3.13 -4.12 7.84
CA LEU A 104 2.23 -4.98 7.07
C LEU A 104 1.44 -5.87 8.02
N GLN A 105 0.12 -5.88 7.85
CA GLN A 105 -0.81 -6.69 8.65
C GLN A 105 -1.69 -7.52 7.75
N GLU A 106 -2.00 -8.75 8.18
CA GLU A 106 -3.01 -9.60 7.51
C GLU A 106 -4.40 -9.00 7.75
N ILE A 107 -5.25 -9.05 6.73
CA ILE A 107 -6.66 -8.70 6.86
C ILE A 107 -7.38 -9.93 7.38
N GLU A 108 -8.07 -9.80 8.49
CA GLU A 108 -8.90 -10.86 9.04
C GLU A 108 -10.29 -10.81 8.42
N ALA A 109 -10.51 -11.60 7.38
CA ALA A 109 -11.76 -11.59 6.62
C ALA A 109 -12.78 -12.63 7.12
N MET A 110 -12.33 -13.80 7.60
CA MET A 110 -13.20 -14.94 7.97
C MET A 110 -14.28 -14.57 8.99
N GLY A 111 -15.53 -14.90 8.68
CA GLY A 111 -16.67 -14.67 9.56
C GLY A 111 -17.11 -13.21 9.70
N LYS A 112 -16.45 -12.28 8.97
CA LYS A 112 -16.80 -10.86 8.97
C LYS A 112 -17.72 -10.50 7.80
N PRO A 113 -18.47 -9.39 7.90
CA PRO A 113 -19.19 -8.83 6.76
C PRO A 113 -18.21 -8.48 5.64
N PHE A 114 -18.65 -8.69 4.41
CA PHE A 114 -17.90 -8.31 3.22
C PHE A 114 -17.74 -6.80 3.14
N ASP A 115 -16.48 -6.33 3.06
CA ASP A 115 -16.14 -4.93 2.83
C ASP A 115 -15.41 -4.80 1.47
N PRO A 116 -15.98 -4.09 0.49
CA PRO A 116 -15.34 -3.87 -0.81
C PRO A 116 -13.98 -3.16 -0.77
N ASN A 117 -13.67 -2.45 0.33
CA ASN A 117 -12.40 -1.77 0.48
C ASN A 117 -11.25 -2.74 0.88
N GLU A 118 -11.58 -3.83 1.58
CA GLU A 118 -10.61 -4.80 2.11
C GLU A 118 -10.70 -6.18 1.45
N HIS A 119 -11.85 -6.50 0.83
CA HIS A 119 -12.15 -7.84 0.31
C HIS A 119 -12.49 -7.81 -1.19
N GLU A 120 -12.09 -8.87 -1.88
CA GLU A 120 -12.48 -9.17 -3.26
C GLU A 120 -13.32 -10.46 -3.26
N ALA A 121 -14.62 -10.35 -3.52
CA ALA A 121 -15.50 -11.51 -3.61
C ALA A 121 -15.26 -12.27 -4.93
N MET A 122 -14.79 -13.51 -4.83
CA MET A 122 -14.59 -14.40 -5.97
C MET A 122 -15.85 -15.15 -6.37
N MET A 123 -16.64 -15.51 -5.37
CA MET A 123 -17.84 -16.31 -5.53
C MET A 123 -18.83 -16.00 -4.41
N GLN A 124 -20.12 -16.14 -4.73
CA GLN A 124 -21.19 -16.13 -3.76
C GLN A 124 -21.79 -17.53 -3.69
N VAL A 125 -21.98 -18.05 -2.47
CA VAL A 125 -22.51 -19.39 -2.24
C VAL A 125 -23.70 -19.30 -1.30
N PRO A 126 -24.86 -19.91 -1.65
CA PRO A 126 -26.00 -19.98 -0.75
C PRO A 126 -25.63 -20.66 0.57
N SER A 127 -26.03 -20.08 1.70
CA SER A 127 -25.75 -20.64 3.03
C SER A 127 -26.95 -20.55 3.94
N ALA A 128 -27.24 -21.65 4.63
CA ALA A 128 -28.23 -21.68 5.70
C ALA A 128 -27.65 -21.28 7.07
N GLU A 129 -26.33 -21.32 7.20
CA GLU A 129 -25.62 -21.10 8.47
C GLU A 129 -25.19 -19.64 8.67
N HIS A 130 -25.06 -18.89 7.57
CA HIS A 130 -24.57 -17.53 7.59
C HIS A 130 -25.55 -16.56 6.94
N GLU A 131 -25.67 -15.37 7.52
CA GLU A 131 -26.41 -14.28 6.89
C GLU A 131 -25.78 -13.91 5.53
N PRO A 132 -26.58 -13.42 4.56
CA PRO A 132 -26.04 -12.97 3.27
C PRO A 132 -24.99 -11.89 3.44
N GLY A 133 -23.89 -11.99 2.69
CA GLY A 133 -22.79 -11.04 2.72
C GLY A 133 -21.71 -11.30 3.77
N ILE A 134 -21.73 -12.46 4.45
CA ILE A 134 -20.65 -12.86 5.36
C ILE A 134 -19.56 -13.61 4.59
N VAL A 135 -18.31 -13.37 4.94
CA VAL A 135 -17.18 -14.10 4.39
C VAL A 135 -17.13 -15.50 4.98
N MET A 136 -17.43 -16.49 4.16
CA MET A 136 -17.44 -17.90 4.55
C MET A 136 -16.07 -18.55 4.44
N GLN A 137 -15.29 -18.17 3.45
CA GLN A 137 -13.97 -18.73 3.19
C GLN A 137 -13.03 -17.69 2.64
N GLU A 138 -11.80 -17.72 3.09
CA GLU A 138 -10.70 -16.90 2.56
C GLU A 138 -9.80 -17.79 1.67
N MET A 139 -9.82 -17.52 0.37
CA MET A 139 -9.02 -18.25 -0.63
C MET A 139 -7.57 -17.76 -0.64
N GLU A 140 -7.39 -16.45 -0.55
CA GLU A 140 -6.09 -15.81 -0.45
C GLU A 140 -6.14 -14.69 0.57
N LYS A 141 -5.12 -14.67 1.45
CA LYS A 141 -5.02 -13.67 2.51
C LYS A 141 -4.75 -12.27 1.95
N GLY A 142 -5.52 -11.31 2.42
CA GLY A 142 -5.28 -9.89 2.16
C GLY A 142 -4.23 -9.31 3.10
N PHE A 143 -3.65 -8.20 2.67
CA PHE A 143 -2.65 -7.46 3.45
C PHE A 143 -2.89 -5.97 3.37
N ARG A 144 -2.71 -5.29 4.49
CA ARG A 144 -2.69 -3.83 4.58
C ARG A 144 -1.36 -3.34 5.14
N LEU A 145 -0.87 -2.25 4.59
CA LEU A 145 0.29 -1.52 5.10
C LEU A 145 -0.21 -0.27 5.81
N ARG A 146 -0.18 -0.29 7.15
CA ARG A 146 -0.82 0.75 7.96
C ARG A 146 -2.29 0.91 7.57
N ASP A 147 -2.70 2.06 7.03
CA ASP A 147 -4.09 2.35 6.63
C ASP A 147 -4.39 2.06 5.14
N LYS A 148 -3.42 1.53 4.39
CA LYS A 148 -3.57 1.29 2.96
C LYS A 148 -3.59 -0.20 2.65
N VAL A 149 -4.67 -0.66 2.02
CA VAL A 149 -4.76 -2.02 1.48
C VAL A 149 -3.74 -2.19 0.35
N VAL A 150 -2.83 -3.14 0.51
CA VAL A 150 -1.81 -3.51 -0.49
C VAL A 150 -2.37 -4.59 -1.41
N ARG A 151 -3.09 -5.55 -0.83
CA ARG A 151 -3.78 -6.63 -1.53
C ARG A 151 -5.06 -6.96 -0.76
N PRO A 152 -6.24 -6.92 -1.39
CA PRO A 152 -7.47 -7.36 -0.74
C PRO A 152 -7.45 -8.87 -0.45
N SER A 153 -8.20 -9.31 0.56
CA SER A 153 -8.47 -10.73 0.77
C SER A 153 -9.42 -11.25 -0.29
N ARG A 154 -9.06 -12.34 -0.97
CA ARG A 154 -9.94 -13.00 -1.93
C ARG A 154 -10.81 -14.00 -1.20
N VAL A 155 -12.12 -13.77 -1.23
CA VAL A 155 -13.07 -14.43 -0.35
C VAL A 155 -14.25 -15.03 -1.09
N ILE A 156 -14.87 -16.02 -0.46
CA ILE A 156 -16.19 -16.54 -0.81
C ILE A 156 -17.17 -15.99 0.22
N VAL A 157 -18.25 -15.37 -0.27
CA VAL A 157 -19.28 -14.76 0.57
C VAL A 157 -20.58 -15.55 0.53
N SER A 158 -21.35 -15.51 1.62
CA SER A 158 -22.68 -16.09 1.67
C SER A 158 -23.66 -15.29 0.82
N SER A 159 -24.55 -16.00 0.13
CA SER A 159 -25.75 -15.43 -0.48
C SER A 159 -27.00 -15.98 0.18
N GLN A 160 -28.14 -15.37 -0.11
CA GLN A 160 -29.43 -15.84 0.33
C GLN A 160 -29.71 -17.20 -0.32
N LEU A 161 -30.30 -18.14 0.44
CA LEU A 161 -30.86 -19.36 -0.14
C LEU A 161 -32.04 -18.98 -1.01
N ASP A 162 -31.96 -19.26 -2.31
CA ASP A 162 -33.14 -19.22 -3.15
C ASP A 162 -34.04 -20.39 -2.79
N GLU A 163 -35.28 -20.10 -2.34
CA GLU A 163 -36.28 -21.11 -1.99
C GLU A 163 -36.62 -22.10 -3.15
N SER A 164 -36.10 -21.81 -4.34
CA SER A 164 -36.29 -22.65 -5.54
C SER A 164 -35.40 -23.90 -5.59
N ASP A 165 -34.29 -23.95 -4.81
CA ASP A 165 -33.34 -25.08 -4.84
C ASP A 165 -33.66 -26.17 -3.80
N SER A 166 -34.50 -25.85 -2.81
CA SER A 166 -34.96 -26.82 -1.80
C SER A 166 -36.01 -27.83 -2.30
N SER A 167 -36.50 -27.64 -3.50
CA SER A 167 -37.56 -28.51 -4.11
C SER A 167 -37.00 -29.64 -4.99
N LYS A 168 -35.73 -29.64 -5.36
CA LYS A 168 -35.13 -30.68 -6.20
C LYS A 168 -34.64 -31.92 -5.46
N ASP A 169 -34.33 -31.79 -4.19
CA ASP A 169 -33.78 -32.93 -3.42
C ASP A 169 -34.85 -33.88 -2.80
N LYS A 170 -36.12 -33.54 -2.98
CA LYS A 170 -37.25 -34.39 -2.51
C LYS A 170 -37.96 -35.25 -3.57
N SER A 171 -37.58 -35.09 -4.83
CA SER A 171 -38.27 -35.85 -5.92
C SER A 171 -37.57 -37.14 -6.33
N ASP A 172 -36.33 -37.39 -5.93
CA ASP A 172 -35.58 -38.57 -6.35
C ASP A 172 -35.64 -39.76 -5.34
N THR A 173 -36.41 -39.64 -4.24
CA THR A 173 -36.47 -40.69 -3.21
C THR A 173 -37.81 -41.46 -3.19
N GLU A 174 -38.76 -41.13 -4.08
CA GLU A 174 -40.09 -41.80 -4.07
C GLU A 174 -40.35 -42.74 -5.28
N GLU A 175 -39.41 -43.02 -6.17
CA GLU A 175 -39.64 -43.95 -7.32
C GLU A 175 -38.94 -45.32 -7.24
N GLU A 176 -38.27 -45.71 -6.16
CA GLU A 176 -37.70 -47.07 -6.01
C GLU A 176 -38.42 -47.90 -4.93
N GLY A 177 -39.73 -48.03 -5.01
CA GLY A 177 -40.49 -48.77 -4.01
C GLY A 177 -41.79 -49.42 -4.53
N GLN A 178 -41.85 -49.88 -5.80
CA GLN A 178 -42.92 -50.79 -6.23
C GLN A 178 -42.48 -51.59 -7.47
N GLU A 179 -41.87 -52.75 -7.24
CA GLU A 179 -42.12 -54.04 -7.95
C GLU A 179 -41.49 -55.19 -7.14
#